data_f6737bd5aca20118cf0ab54e64708e96
#
_entry.id   f6737bd5aca20118cf0ab54e64708e96
#
_cell.length_a   1.000
_cell.length_b   1.000
_cell.length_c   1.000
_cell.angle_alpha   90.00
_cell.angle_beta   90.00
_cell.angle_gamma   90.00
#
_symmetry.space_group_name_H-M   'P 1'
#
loop_
_entity.id
_entity.type
_entity.pdbx_description
1 polymer ?
#
loop_
_entity_poly.entity_id
_entity_poly.type
_entity_poly.pdbx_seq_one_letter_code
_entity_poly.pdbx_strand_id
1 'polypeptide(L)'
;VFGEEDNYERINSESVVLFPDKSHKLKWKIPSTEGNPITQVGFSIESDEANSGSLILNYLTFTGEPNCKFYKPKHIGKHKRGIKFSNAKMWKASWVDALDKWDSGERAFRVCKDSGRGMLITGTDLWKNYKVTSDIAIQRVKTGGLAARVQGLNRYYGLVINASNKLQLIKVINEPKVLKEIDFDLEYYKDYKLSLKVEDNKLSGYLDNKVVLEFTDSSDVLENGAMGLIVEDGTMV
;
A
#
# COMPACT_ATOMS: atom_id res chain seq x y z
N VAL A 1 -12.47 -13.36 3.93
CA VAL A 1 -12.96 -12.73 5.17
C VAL A 1 -12.14 -11.48 5.41
N PHE A 2 -12.78 -10.39 5.68
CA PHE A 2 -12.16 -9.10 6.01
C PHE A 2 -13.02 -8.39 7.06
N GLY A 3 -12.53 -7.33 7.67
CA GLY A 3 -13.33 -6.52 8.59
C GLY A 3 -12.51 -5.77 9.64
N GLU A 4 -13.20 -4.94 10.40
CA GLU A 4 -12.71 -4.21 11.56
C GLU A 4 -13.22 -4.85 12.86
N GLU A 5 -12.43 -4.84 13.92
CA GLU A 5 -12.86 -5.07 15.31
C GLU A 5 -13.72 -6.31 15.58
N ASP A 6 -13.27 -7.51 15.25
CA ASP A 6 -14.03 -8.75 15.41
C ASP A 6 -15.31 -8.84 14.55
N ASN A 7 -15.61 -7.83 13.76
CA ASN A 7 -16.73 -7.83 12.85
C ASN A 7 -16.26 -8.26 11.45
N TYR A 8 -16.06 -9.56 11.30
CA TYR A 8 -15.60 -10.12 10.04
C TYR A 8 -16.73 -10.28 9.03
N GLU A 9 -16.54 -9.73 7.86
CA GLU A 9 -17.40 -9.94 6.72
C GLU A 9 -16.89 -11.08 5.86
N ARG A 10 -17.78 -11.99 5.47
CA ARG A 10 -17.50 -13.04 4.50
C ARG A 10 -17.99 -12.60 3.13
N ILE A 11 -17.12 -12.65 2.16
CA ILE A 11 -17.47 -12.49 0.75
C ILE A 11 -17.29 -13.84 0.09
N ASN A 12 -18.35 -14.35 -0.53
CA ASN A 12 -18.33 -15.60 -1.27
C ASN A 12 -18.19 -15.32 -2.77
N SER A 13 -17.49 -16.19 -3.48
CA SER A 13 -17.57 -16.26 -4.94
C SER A 13 -18.88 -16.93 -5.36
N GLU A 14 -19.16 -16.93 -6.65
CA GLU A 14 -20.15 -17.84 -7.22
C GLU A 14 -19.73 -19.29 -6.97
N SER A 15 -20.74 -20.16 -6.78
CA SER A 15 -20.49 -21.60 -6.62
C SER A 15 -20.06 -22.21 -7.95
N VAL A 16 -19.10 -23.12 -7.88
CA VAL A 16 -18.59 -23.85 -9.05
C VAL A 16 -18.70 -25.34 -8.79
N VAL A 17 -19.24 -26.08 -9.75
CA VAL A 17 -19.31 -27.54 -9.66
C VAL A 17 -17.93 -28.12 -9.94
N LEU A 18 -17.41 -28.90 -9.00
CA LEU A 18 -16.16 -29.64 -9.14
C LEU A 18 -16.45 -31.07 -9.55
N PHE A 19 -15.71 -31.58 -10.51
CA PHE A 19 -15.80 -32.98 -10.95
C PHE A 19 -14.62 -33.79 -10.39
N PRO A 20 -14.84 -35.03 -9.94
CA PRO A 20 -13.78 -35.91 -9.48
C PRO A 20 -12.68 -36.05 -10.53
N ASP A 21 -11.44 -36.22 -10.06
CA ASP A 21 -10.23 -36.47 -10.86
C ASP A 21 -9.94 -35.42 -11.93
N LYS A 22 -10.48 -34.20 -11.79
CA LYS A 22 -10.20 -33.09 -12.67
C LYS A 22 -9.57 -31.93 -11.93
N SER A 23 -8.64 -31.27 -12.60
CA SER A 23 -8.12 -29.97 -12.15
C SER A 23 -9.04 -28.85 -12.60
N HIS A 24 -9.37 -27.96 -11.67
CA HIS A 24 -10.20 -26.77 -11.92
C HIS A 24 -9.40 -25.52 -11.64
N LYS A 25 -9.41 -24.56 -12.58
CA LYS A 25 -8.86 -23.23 -12.37
C LYS A 25 -10.00 -22.27 -12.07
N LEU A 26 -10.05 -21.82 -10.83
CA LEU A 26 -11.04 -20.86 -10.37
C LEU A 26 -10.43 -19.45 -10.45
N LYS A 27 -11.23 -18.49 -10.90
CA LYS A 27 -10.85 -17.07 -10.91
C LYS A 27 -12.00 -16.28 -10.30
N TRP A 28 -11.67 -15.50 -9.31
CA TRP A 28 -12.64 -14.68 -8.59
C TRP A 28 -12.17 -13.25 -8.48
N LYS A 29 -13.01 -12.29 -8.85
CA LYS A 29 -12.73 -10.87 -8.65
C LYS A 29 -13.20 -10.46 -7.25
N ILE A 30 -12.25 -10.21 -6.38
CA ILE A 30 -12.53 -9.74 -5.02
C ILE A 30 -13.07 -8.31 -5.10
N PRO A 31 -14.25 -8.01 -4.53
CA PRO A 31 -14.77 -6.65 -4.44
C PRO A 31 -13.92 -5.78 -3.52
N SER A 32 -14.20 -4.48 -3.50
CA SER A 32 -13.51 -3.56 -2.57
C SER A 32 -13.76 -4.00 -1.13
N THR A 33 -12.70 -4.08 -0.35
CA THR A 33 -12.75 -4.33 1.10
C THR A 33 -12.70 -3.02 1.90
N GLU A 34 -12.86 -1.87 1.24
CA GLU A 34 -12.80 -0.53 1.84
C GLU A 34 -11.52 -0.26 2.64
N GLY A 35 -10.41 -0.83 2.19
CA GLY A 35 -9.11 -0.72 2.85
C GLY A 35 -8.89 -1.68 4.00
N ASN A 36 -9.85 -2.54 4.31
CA ASN A 36 -9.68 -3.57 5.32
C ASN A 36 -8.84 -4.74 4.78
N PRO A 37 -7.94 -5.31 5.57
CA PRO A 37 -7.15 -6.45 5.14
C PRO A 37 -8.00 -7.71 4.99
N ILE A 38 -7.65 -8.54 4.02
CA ILE A 38 -8.18 -9.90 3.91
C ILE A 38 -7.46 -10.74 4.95
N THR A 39 -8.22 -11.29 5.90
CA THR A 39 -7.66 -12.06 7.02
C THR A 39 -7.62 -13.55 6.76
N GLN A 40 -8.54 -14.04 5.92
CA GLN A 40 -8.64 -15.45 5.60
C GLN A 40 -9.14 -15.64 4.16
N VAL A 41 -8.61 -16.66 3.51
CA VAL A 41 -9.08 -17.19 2.23
C VAL A 41 -9.30 -18.68 2.42
N GLY A 42 -10.40 -19.22 1.89
CA GLY A 42 -10.72 -20.64 2.05
C GLY A 42 -11.77 -21.11 1.06
N PHE A 43 -12.13 -22.37 1.18
CA PHE A 43 -13.16 -23.03 0.37
C PHE A 43 -14.27 -23.51 1.29
N SER A 44 -15.50 -23.40 0.82
CA SER A 44 -16.67 -24.08 1.35
C SER A 44 -17.08 -25.12 0.32
N ILE A 45 -17.20 -26.38 0.74
CA ILE A 45 -17.62 -27.47 -0.13
C ILE A 45 -18.99 -27.90 0.34
N GLU A 46 -19.93 -27.96 -0.59
CA GLU A 46 -21.27 -28.42 -0.38
C GLU A 46 -21.52 -29.63 -1.26
N SER A 47 -22.21 -30.66 -0.74
CA SER A 47 -22.56 -31.86 -1.46
C SER A 47 -23.95 -32.31 -1.02
N ASP A 48 -24.76 -32.76 -1.96
CA ASP A 48 -26.11 -33.25 -1.69
C ASP A 48 -26.09 -34.63 -0.99
N GLU A 49 -24.95 -35.31 -1.03
CA GLU A 49 -24.77 -36.62 -0.41
C GLU A 49 -23.54 -36.63 0.48
N ALA A 50 -23.52 -37.56 1.45
CA ALA A 50 -22.33 -37.75 2.28
C ALA A 50 -21.22 -38.41 1.47
N ASN A 51 -20.27 -37.59 1.05
CA ASN A 51 -19.10 -38.01 0.27
C ASN A 51 -17.81 -37.92 1.10
N SER A 52 -16.90 -38.86 0.84
CA SER A 52 -15.55 -38.79 1.37
C SER A 52 -14.56 -38.55 0.22
N GLY A 53 -13.60 -37.67 0.43
CA GLY A 53 -12.61 -37.35 -0.59
C GLY A 53 -11.59 -36.35 -0.09
N SER A 54 -10.70 -35.94 -0.99
CA SER A 54 -9.70 -34.91 -0.71
C SER A 54 -9.73 -33.83 -1.79
N LEU A 55 -9.59 -32.58 -1.37
CA LEU A 55 -9.36 -31.45 -2.24
C LEU A 55 -7.88 -31.07 -2.16
N ILE A 56 -7.20 -31.03 -3.30
CA ILE A 56 -5.80 -30.63 -3.38
C ILE A 56 -5.72 -29.24 -3.97
N LEU A 57 -5.23 -28.29 -3.19
CA LEU A 57 -4.92 -26.93 -3.65
C LEU A 57 -3.50 -26.90 -4.22
N ASN A 58 -3.39 -26.83 -5.54
CA ASN A 58 -2.08 -26.79 -6.20
C ASN A 58 -1.40 -25.43 -6.04
N TYR A 59 -2.15 -24.33 -6.18
CA TYR A 59 -1.65 -22.98 -5.94
C TYR A 59 -2.80 -22.00 -5.68
N LEU A 60 -2.47 -20.95 -4.98
CA LEU A 60 -3.32 -19.78 -4.78
C LEU A 60 -2.47 -18.54 -5.08
N THR A 61 -2.96 -17.66 -5.93
CA THR A 61 -2.27 -16.42 -6.27
C THR A 61 -3.26 -15.28 -6.51
N PHE A 62 -2.79 -14.06 -6.35
CA PHE A 62 -3.52 -12.84 -6.69
C PHE A 62 -2.99 -12.30 -8.01
N THR A 63 -3.89 -11.81 -8.87
CA THR A 63 -3.54 -11.24 -10.17
C THR A 63 -4.36 -9.99 -10.42
N GLY A 64 -3.91 -9.13 -11.33
CA GLY A 64 -4.57 -7.90 -11.72
C GLY A 64 -3.79 -6.66 -11.28
N GLU A 65 -4.25 -5.51 -11.74
CA GLU A 65 -3.70 -4.23 -11.33
C GLU A 65 -4.29 -3.79 -9.99
N PRO A 66 -3.51 -3.09 -9.14
CA PRO A 66 -4.00 -2.61 -7.88
C PRO A 66 -5.09 -1.54 -8.08
N ASN A 67 -6.24 -1.76 -7.44
CA ASN A 67 -7.32 -0.80 -7.36
C ASN A 67 -7.79 -0.75 -5.91
N CYS A 68 -6.93 -0.24 -5.05
CA CYS A 68 -7.13 -0.18 -3.62
C CYS A 68 -7.31 1.25 -3.16
N LYS A 69 -8.20 1.45 -2.19
CA LYS A 69 -8.29 2.70 -1.43
C LYS A 69 -8.05 2.37 0.03
N PHE A 70 -7.08 3.02 0.62
CA PHE A 70 -6.78 2.85 2.04
C PHE A 70 -7.42 4.00 2.79
N TYR A 71 -8.37 3.67 3.65
CA TYR A 71 -9.02 4.64 4.52
C TYR A 71 -8.55 4.42 5.95
N LYS A 72 -8.58 5.48 6.72
CA LYS A 72 -8.53 5.35 8.16
C LYS A 72 -9.80 4.61 8.62
N PRO A 73 -9.71 3.56 9.44
CA PRO A 73 -10.86 2.91 10.03
C PRO A 73 -11.72 3.91 10.80
N LYS A 74 -13.04 3.88 10.58
CA LYS A 74 -13.99 4.79 11.26
C LYS A 74 -14.05 4.54 12.75
N HIS A 75 -13.85 3.30 13.19
CA HIS A 75 -13.86 2.87 14.56
C HIS A 75 -12.56 2.15 14.92
N ILE A 76 -11.71 2.83 15.67
CA ILE A 76 -10.60 2.18 16.33
C ILE A 76 -11.13 1.76 17.68
N GLY A 77 -11.38 0.46 17.88
CA GLY A 77 -11.93 -0.06 19.10
C GLY A 77 -11.16 0.41 20.35
N LYS A 78 -11.90 0.75 21.37
CA LYS A 78 -11.31 1.07 22.67
C LYS A 78 -10.59 -0.19 23.18
N HIS A 79 -9.31 -0.09 23.46
CA HIS A 79 -8.54 -1.14 24.11
C HIS A 79 -9.27 -1.66 25.36
N LYS A 80 -9.86 -2.84 25.28
CA LYS A 80 -10.21 -3.57 26.50
C LYS A 80 -8.91 -4.05 27.13
N ARG A 81 -8.61 -3.55 28.31
CA ARG A 81 -7.43 -3.96 29.12
C ARG A 81 -7.43 -5.48 29.21
N GLY A 82 -6.38 -6.14 28.73
CA GLY A 82 -6.18 -7.58 28.87
C GLY A 82 -6.20 -8.41 27.59
N ILE A 83 -6.59 -7.87 26.43
CA ILE A 83 -6.55 -8.61 25.16
C ILE A 83 -5.24 -8.28 24.46
N LYS A 84 -4.29 -9.23 24.45
CA LYS A 84 -2.96 -9.08 23.83
C LYS A 84 -3.00 -8.84 22.32
N PHE A 85 -4.09 -9.22 21.64
CA PHE A 85 -4.33 -9.03 20.22
C PHE A 85 -5.77 -8.54 20.05
N SER A 86 -6.01 -7.24 20.15
CA SER A 86 -7.31 -6.73 19.75
C SER A 86 -7.36 -6.63 18.23
N ASN A 87 -8.38 -7.17 17.61
CA ASN A 87 -8.66 -7.08 16.18
C ASN A 87 -8.80 -5.63 15.71
N ALA A 88 -9.01 -4.69 16.62
CA ALA A 88 -8.98 -3.24 16.38
C ALA A 88 -7.70 -2.71 15.72
N LYS A 89 -6.65 -3.52 15.65
CA LYS A 89 -5.40 -3.19 14.96
C LYS A 89 -5.14 -4.03 13.72
N MET A 90 -6.07 -4.86 13.30
CA MET A 90 -5.85 -5.77 12.15
C MET A 90 -5.58 -5.02 10.85
N TRP A 91 -6.20 -3.87 10.64
CA TRP A 91 -5.92 -3.04 9.48
C TRP A 91 -4.43 -2.59 9.41
N LYS A 92 -3.75 -2.47 10.56
CA LYS A 92 -2.31 -2.21 10.61
C LYS A 92 -1.49 -3.39 10.12
N ALA A 93 -2.02 -4.61 10.17
CA ALA A 93 -1.31 -5.80 9.71
C ALA A 93 -1.12 -5.85 8.18
N SER A 94 -1.86 -5.05 7.42
CA SER A 94 -1.64 -4.88 5.98
C SER A 94 -0.50 -3.91 5.64
N TRP A 95 0.11 -3.29 6.66
CA TRP A 95 1.20 -2.35 6.51
C TRP A 95 2.45 -2.88 7.20
N VAL A 96 3.58 -2.67 6.54
CA VAL A 96 4.90 -2.85 7.13
C VAL A 96 5.47 -1.48 7.43
N ASP A 97 5.94 -1.25 8.66
CA ASP A 97 6.50 0.04 9.02
C ASP A 97 7.96 -0.06 9.47
N ALA A 98 8.73 0.96 9.11
CA ALA A 98 10.08 1.22 9.58
C ALA A 98 10.15 2.65 10.15
N LEU A 99 9.15 3.00 10.94
CA LEU A 99 8.93 4.31 11.52
C LEU A 99 9.15 4.26 13.02
N ASP A 100 9.48 5.41 13.62
CA ASP A 100 9.56 5.50 15.07
C ASP A 100 8.15 5.65 15.68
N LYS A 101 7.26 6.29 14.92
CA LYS A 101 5.86 6.39 15.29
C LYS A 101 4.95 6.41 14.08
N TRP A 102 3.91 5.61 14.15
CA TRP A 102 2.81 5.63 13.22
C TRP A 102 1.48 5.51 13.93
N ASP A 103 0.60 6.45 13.71
CA ASP A 103 -0.76 6.40 14.22
C ASP A 103 -1.78 6.90 13.18
N SER A 104 -3.03 6.56 13.40
CA SER A 104 -4.15 7.15 12.70
C SER A 104 -4.73 8.23 13.60
N GLY A 105 -4.28 9.48 13.43
CA GLY A 105 -4.91 10.64 14.04
C GLY A 105 -6.40 10.74 13.67
N GLU A 106 -7.12 11.73 14.18
CA GLU A 106 -8.57 11.86 13.92
C GLU A 106 -8.93 12.01 12.44
N ARG A 107 -8.05 12.58 11.62
CA ARG A 107 -8.33 12.90 10.21
C ARG A 107 -7.46 12.18 9.19
N ALA A 108 -6.27 11.69 9.58
CA ALA A 108 -5.29 11.16 8.66
C ALA A 108 -4.31 10.21 9.33
N PHE A 109 -3.48 9.53 8.53
CA PHE A 109 -2.32 8.81 9.00
C PHE A 109 -1.21 9.82 9.35
N ARG A 110 -0.62 9.68 10.52
CA ARG A 110 0.58 10.42 10.90
C ARG A 110 1.76 9.47 10.92
N VAL A 111 2.82 9.82 10.21
CA VAL A 111 4.05 9.05 10.13
C VAL A 111 5.22 9.91 10.58
N CYS A 112 6.07 9.35 11.44
CA CYS A 112 7.20 10.06 12.05
C CYS A 112 8.44 9.19 12.02
N LYS A 113 9.57 9.81 11.68
CA LYS A 113 10.91 9.24 11.76
C LYS A 113 11.85 10.29 12.37
N ASP A 114 12.32 10.04 13.57
CA ASP A 114 13.12 11.02 14.33
C ASP A 114 14.52 11.18 13.73
N SER A 115 15.08 10.10 13.20
CA SER A 115 16.40 10.14 12.55
C SER A 115 16.48 9.15 11.39
N GLY A 116 17.04 9.61 10.28
CA GLY A 116 17.18 8.84 9.05
C GLY A 116 15.87 8.66 8.31
N ARG A 117 15.86 7.73 7.36
CA ARG A 117 14.71 7.46 6.50
C ARG A 117 13.86 6.33 7.04
N GLY A 118 12.56 6.56 7.08
CA GLY A 118 11.54 5.57 7.38
C GLY A 118 10.49 5.48 6.29
N MET A 119 9.74 4.40 6.30
CA MET A 119 8.70 4.16 5.32
C MET A 119 7.55 3.36 5.92
N LEU A 120 6.33 3.69 5.51
CA LEU A 120 5.15 2.90 5.72
C LEU A 120 4.76 2.25 4.40
N ILE A 121 4.78 0.92 4.34
CA ILE A 121 4.68 0.15 3.09
C ILE A 121 3.43 -0.71 3.10
N THR A 122 2.71 -0.76 1.98
CA THR A 122 1.65 -1.73 1.75
C THR A 122 1.60 -2.14 0.29
N GLY A 123 1.10 -3.34 0.02
CA GLY A 123 1.03 -3.90 -1.32
C GLY A 123 1.87 -5.17 -1.47
N THR A 124 2.20 -5.50 -2.70
CA THR A 124 2.92 -6.73 -3.05
C THR A 124 3.93 -6.47 -4.17
N ASP A 125 4.90 -7.34 -4.28
CA ASP A 125 5.87 -7.40 -5.38
C ASP A 125 5.25 -7.70 -6.77
N LEU A 126 3.98 -8.11 -6.81
CA LEU A 126 3.26 -8.37 -8.06
C LEU A 126 2.77 -7.10 -8.77
N TRP A 127 2.76 -5.96 -8.09
CA TRP A 127 2.30 -4.70 -8.69
C TRP A 127 3.35 -4.12 -9.63
N LYS A 128 2.96 -3.88 -10.89
CA LYS A 128 3.86 -3.38 -11.92
C LYS A 128 3.52 -1.95 -12.33
N ASN A 129 2.41 -1.78 -13.04
CA ASN A 129 1.98 -0.49 -13.57
C ASN A 129 0.81 0.03 -12.72
N TYR A 130 1.03 1.15 -12.04
CA TYR A 130 0.00 1.73 -11.17
C TYR A 130 0.30 3.21 -10.87
N LYS A 131 -0.69 3.85 -10.26
CA LYS A 131 -0.58 5.21 -9.75
C LYS A 131 -0.95 5.21 -8.26
N VAL A 132 -0.04 5.68 -7.43
CA VAL A 132 -0.31 5.95 -6.02
C VAL A 132 -0.65 7.43 -5.84
N THR A 133 -1.67 7.72 -5.04
CA THR A 133 -2.12 9.09 -4.76
C THR A 133 -2.41 9.23 -3.28
N SER A 134 -1.96 10.32 -2.69
CA SER A 134 -2.33 10.74 -1.33
C SER A 134 -2.34 12.26 -1.23
N ASP A 135 -3.20 12.77 -0.37
CA ASP A 135 -3.05 14.12 0.15
C ASP A 135 -2.01 14.06 1.29
N ILE A 136 -1.03 14.94 1.26
CA ILE A 136 0.11 14.93 2.18
C ILE A 136 0.32 16.35 2.72
N ALA A 137 0.35 16.47 4.04
CA ALA A 137 0.76 17.70 4.71
C ALA A 137 2.11 17.49 5.40
N ILE A 138 3.08 18.29 5.03
CA ILE A 138 4.40 18.32 5.65
C ILE A 138 4.31 19.15 6.92
N GLN A 139 4.65 18.54 8.07
CA GLN A 139 4.73 19.26 9.35
C GLN A 139 6.17 19.71 9.63
N ARG A 140 7.12 18.80 9.52
CA ARG A 140 8.55 19.05 9.62
C ARG A 140 9.28 17.82 9.12
N VAL A 141 9.96 17.89 8.01
CA VAL A 141 10.74 16.77 7.47
C VAL A 141 11.99 17.31 6.76
N LYS A 142 12.99 16.47 6.65
CA LYS A 142 14.05 16.66 5.65
C LYS A 142 13.55 16.26 4.27
N THR A 143 12.82 15.13 4.20
CA THR A 143 12.21 14.62 2.98
C THR A 143 10.92 13.85 3.33
N GLY A 144 9.85 14.10 2.58
CA GLY A 144 8.60 13.37 2.75
C GLY A 144 7.83 13.21 1.43
N GLY A 145 7.08 12.13 1.27
CA GLY A 145 6.31 11.89 0.05
C GLY A 145 5.89 10.45 -0.19
N LEU A 146 5.72 10.11 -1.47
CA LEU A 146 5.22 8.83 -1.95
C LEU A 146 6.34 7.95 -2.51
N ALA A 147 6.21 6.65 -2.33
CA ALA A 147 7.03 5.65 -2.99
C ALA A 147 6.21 4.70 -3.86
N ALA A 148 6.80 4.25 -4.94
CA ALA A 148 6.28 3.22 -5.83
C ALA A 148 7.36 2.19 -6.15
N ARG A 149 6.90 0.98 -6.52
CA ARG A 149 7.77 -0.18 -6.79
C ARG A 149 8.76 -0.43 -5.66
N VAL A 150 8.22 -0.38 -4.43
CA VAL A 150 9.01 -0.61 -3.21
C VAL A 150 9.34 -2.09 -3.11
N GLN A 151 10.63 -2.41 -3.16
CA GLN A 151 11.19 -3.73 -2.96
C GLN A 151 11.95 -3.83 -1.62
N GLY A 152 11.96 -2.73 -0.87
CA GLY A 152 12.61 -2.59 0.44
C GLY A 152 12.90 -1.12 0.74
N LEU A 153 13.42 -0.84 1.94
CA LEU A 153 13.70 0.52 2.40
C LEU A 153 14.73 1.26 1.54
N ASN A 154 15.59 0.52 0.86
CA ASN A 154 16.67 1.05 0.04
C ASN A 154 16.50 0.71 -1.46
N ARG A 155 15.26 0.37 -1.90
CA ARG A 155 15.03 0.02 -3.29
C ARG A 155 13.61 0.37 -3.72
N TYR A 156 13.45 1.57 -4.36
CA TYR A 156 12.15 2.11 -4.77
C TYR A 156 12.29 3.35 -5.67
N TYR A 157 11.20 3.80 -6.29
CA TYR A 157 11.02 5.15 -6.84
C TYR A 157 10.25 6.02 -5.84
N GLY A 158 10.60 7.31 -5.77
CA GLY A 158 9.91 8.28 -4.91
C GLY A 158 9.50 9.55 -5.65
N LEU A 159 8.38 10.12 -5.24
CA LEU A 159 8.00 11.52 -5.48
C LEU A 159 7.99 12.20 -4.12
N VAL A 160 8.97 13.05 -3.88
CA VAL A 160 9.23 13.62 -2.55
C VAL A 160 9.36 15.13 -2.57
N ILE A 161 8.88 15.75 -1.50
CA ILE A 161 9.15 17.15 -1.16
C ILE A 161 10.28 17.16 -0.14
N ASN A 162 11.25 18.04 -0.32
CA ASN A 162 12.35 18.20 0.64
C ASN A 162 12.37 19.60 1.27
N ALA A 163 13.11 19.72 2.38
CA ALA A 163 13.26 20.97 3.13
C ALA A 163 14.00 22.08 2.35
N SER A 164 14.59 21.78 1.19
CA SER A 164 15.23 22.75 0.31
C SER A 164 14.26 23.31 -0.74
N ASN A 165 12.96 23.20 -0.50
CA ASN A 165 11.92 23.69 -1.41
C ASN A 165 12.01 23.07 -2.81
N LYS A 166 12.18 21.76 -2.89
CA LYS A 166 12.18 21.00 -4.14
C LYS A 166 11.15 19.89 -4.11
N LEU A 167 10.46 19.69 -5.23
CA LEU A 167 9.72 18.49 -5.53
C LEU A 167 10.56 17.63 -6.47
N GLN A 168 10.85 16.40 -6.07
CA GLN A 168 11.82 15.53 -6.73
C GLN A 168 11.22 14.18 -7.10
N LEU A 169 11.53 13.70 -8.30
CA LEU A 169 11.51 12.28 -8.63
C LEU A 169 12.87 11.70 -8.26
N ILE A 170 12.87 10.69 -7.42
CA ILE A 170 14.08 10.00 -6.97
C ILE A 170 14.01 8.52 -7.29
N LYS A 171 15.16 7.90 -7.47
CA LYS A 171 15.37 6.46 -7.46
C LYS A 171 16.32 6.13 -6.33
N VAL A 172 15.96 5.11 -5.56
CA VAL A 172 16.82 4.60 -4.51
C VAL A 172 17.22 3.17 -4.84
N ILE A 173 18.51 2.96 -4.98
CA ILE A 173 19.17 1.65 -5.00
C ILE A 173 20.37 1.79 -4.07
N ASN A 174 20.16 1.41 -2.80
CA ASN A 174 21.01 1.69 -1.65
C ASN A 174 21.05 3.18 -1.29
N GLU A 175 21.49 4.05 -2.20
CA GLU A 175 21.54 5.50 -2.03
C GLU A 175 20.53 6.22 -2.94
N PRO A 176 19.97 7.35 -2.50
CA PRO A 176 19.04 8.14 -3.30
C PRO A 176 19.75 8.86 -4.44
N LYS A 177 19.19 8.76 -5.63
CA LYS A 177 19.57 9.51 -6.82
C LYS A 177 18.39 10.35 -7.27
N VAL A 178 18.58 11.68 -7.39
CA VAL A 178 17.59 12.57 -8.00
C VAL A 178 17.59 12.31 -9.51
N LEU A 179 16.42 11.97 -10.04
CA LEU A 179 16.20 11.75 -11.47
C LEU A 179 15.77 13.04 -12.16
N LYS A 180 14.89 13.79 -11.51
CA LYS A 180 14.37 15.07 -11.97
C LYS A 180 13.81 15.88 -10.80
N GLU A 181 13.91 17.21 -10.87
CA GLU A 181 13.39 18.09 -9.84
C GLU A 181 12.83 19.40 -10.41
N ILE A 182 11.98 20.03 -9.63
CA ILE A 182 11.51 21.42 -9.83
C ILE A 182 11.55 22.18 -8.51
N ASP A 183 11.60 23.51 -8.61
CA ASP A 183 11.35 24.38 -7.48
C ASP A 183 9.92 24.21 -6.96
N PHE A 184 9.77 24.19 -5.66
CA PHE A 184 8.51 23.93 -4.99
C PHE A 184 8.39 24.80 -3.75
N ASP A 185 7.43 25.69 -3.73
CA ASP A 185 7.17 26.55 -2.57
C ASP A 185 6.42 25.78 -1.48
N LEU A 186 7.19 25.21 -0.56
CA LEU A 186 6.66 24.39 0.52
C LEU A 186 6.03 25.26 1.61
N GLU A 187 4.74 25.12 1.79
CA GLU A 187 4.02 25.63 2.95
C GLU A 187 3.78 24.49 3.94
N TYR A 188 4.28 24.61 5.17
CA TYR A 188 4.06 23.62 6.22
C TYR A 188 2.57 23.57 6.61
N TYR A 189 2.09 22.37 6.95
CA TYR A 189 0.69 22.08 7.34
C TYR A 189 -0.34 22.26 6.23
N LYS A 190 0.06 22.53 5.02
CA LYS A 190 -0.80 22.59 3.84
C LYS A 190 -0.90 21.23 3.18
N ASP A 191 -2.11 20.84 2.80
CA ASP A 191 -2.35 19.62 2.05
C ASP A 191 -1.94 19.78 0.59
N TYR A 192 -1.11 18.87 0.11
CA TYR A 192 -0.72 18.74 -1.28
C TYR A 192 -1.17 17.39 -1.81
N LYS A 193 -1.92 17.39 -2.89
CA LYS A 193 -2.29 16.14 -3.56
C LYS A 193 -1.16 15.68 -4.46
N LEU A 194 -0.37 14.75 -3.96
CA LEU A 194 0.70 14.11 -4.71
C LEU A 194 0.21 12.84 -5.39
N SER A 195 0.71 12.57 -6.60
CA SER A 195 0.59 11.24 -7.20
C SER A 195 1.87 10.85 -7.91
N LEU A 196 2.25 9.58 -7.77
CA LEU A 196 3.35 8.97 -8.50
C LEU A 196 2.79 7.85 -9.37
N LYS A 197 2.88 7.99 -10.70
CA LYS A 197 2.54 6.94 -11.66
C LYS A 197 3.81 6.27 -12.14
N VAL A 198 3.78 4.95 -12.16
CA VAL A 198 4.81 4.09 -12.74
C VAL A 198 4.17 3.26 -13.85
N GLU A 199 4.71 3.32 -15.05
CA GLU A 199 4.21 2.62 -16.23
C GLU A 199 5.40 2.20 -17.09
N ASP A 200 5.63 0.90 -17.17
CA ASP A 200 6.86 0.32 -17.72
C ASP A 200 8.11 0.98 -17.11
N ASN A 201 8.89 1.71 -17.88
CA ASN A 201 10.04 2.45 -17.38
C ASN A 201 9.79 3.97 -17.24
N LYS A 202 8.55 4.41 -17.45
CA LYS A 202 8.17 5.82 -17.34
C LYS A 202 7.65 6.13 -15.93
N LEU A 203 8.16 7.22 -15.35
CA LEU A 203 7.75 7.79 -14.08
C LEU A 203 7.07 9.13 -14.33
N SER A 204 5.91 9.34 -13.74
CA SER A 204 5.21 10.63 -13.80
C SER A 204 4.81 11.09 -12.40
N GLY A 205 5.31 12.25 -12.01
CA GLY A 205 4.96 12.93 -10.76
C GLY A 205 3.88 13.98 -11.00
N TYR A 206 2.86 13.95 -10.15
CA TYR A 206 1.72 14.87 -10.23
C TYR A 206 1.62 15.68 -8.94
N LEU A 207 1.29 16.95 -9.09
CA LEU A 207 0.86 17.84 -8.04
C LEU A 207 -0.54 18.36 -8.41
N ASP A 208 -1.50 18.22 -7.50
CA ASP A 208 -2.90 18.65 -7.71
C ASP A 208 -3.49 18.15 -9.04
N ASN A 209 -3.25 16.90 -9.35
CA ASN A 209 -3.65 16.19 -10.58
C ASN A 209 -2.98 16.68 -11.88
N LYS A 210 -2.06 17.64 -11.82
CA LYS A 210 -1.28 18.09 -12.98
C LYS A 210 0.07 17.37 -13.01
N VAL A 211 0.49 16.90 -14.17
CA VAL A 211 1.85 16.37 -14.37
C VAL A 211 2.85 17.50 -14.22
N VAL A 212 3.79 17.35 -13.31
CA VAL A 212 4.84 18.36 -13.04
C VAL A 212 6.25 17.80 -13.29
N LEU A 213 6.42 16.49 -13.21
CA LEU A 213 7.68 15.80 -13.43
C LEU A 213 7.45 14.55 -14.27
N GLU A 214 8.27 14.33 -15.27
CA GLU A 214 8.32 13.07 -16.02
C GLU A 214 9.76 12.64 -16.24
N PHE A 215 10.01 11.34 -16.15
CA PHE A 215 11.31 10.75 -16.36
C PHE A 215 11.15 9.34 -16.94
N THR A 216 12.03 8.97 -17.87
CA THR A 216 12.11 7.60 -18.40
C THR A 216 13.40 6.98 -17.88
N ASP A 217 13.28 5.96 -17.06
CA ASP A 217 14.43 5.25 -16.50
C ASP A 217 14.95 4.23 -17.52
N SER A 218 16.24 4.31 -17.85
CA SER A 218 16.89 3.44 -18.83
C SER A 218 17.98 2.56 -18.23
N SER A 219 18.16 2.58 -16.91
CA SER A 219 19.20 1.83 -16.22
C SER A 219 18.67 1.23 -14.93
N ASP A 220 18.85 -0.07 -14.72
CA ASP A 220 18.43 -0.79 -13.52
C ASP A 220 16.97 -0.51 -13.13
N VAL A 221 16.06 -0.61 -14.10
CA VAL A 221 14.64 -0.31 -13.91
C VAL A 221 14.05 -1.20 -12.82
N LEU A 222 13.36 -0.59 -11.86
CA LEU A 222 12.55 -1.33 -10.91
C LEU A 222 11.22 -1.66 -11.57
N GLU A 223 10.95 -2.93 -11.88
CA GLU A 223 9.79 -3.32 -12.70
C GLU A 223 8.52 -3.48 -11.89
N ASN A 224 8.64 -3.78 -10.59
CA ASN A 224 7.53 -4.14 -9.71
C ASN A 224 7.80 -3.76 -8.26
N GLY A 225 6.79 -3.87 -7.41
CA GLY A 225 6.89 -3.64 -5.98
C GLY A 225 5.69 -2.92 -5.39
N ALA A 226 5.66 -2.85 -4.07
CA ALA A 226 4.62 -2.23 -3.26
C ALA A 226 4.62 -0.69 -3.37
N MET A 227 3.65 -0.04 -2.75
CA MET A 227 3.64 1.41 -2.52
C MET A 227 4.10 1.76 -1.10
N GLY A 228 4.54 2.99 -0.89
CA GLY A 228 4.91 3.46 0.44
C GLY A 228 4.72 4.96 0.64
N LEU A 229 4.69 5.35 1.92
CA LEU A 229 4.83 6.72 2.37
C LEU A 229 6.24 6.89 2.95
N ILE A 230 6.98 7.86 2.45
CA ILE A 230 8.38 8.12 2.85
C ILE A 230 8.42 9.27 3.82
N VAL A 231 9.20 9.14 4.89
CA VAL A 231 9.54 10.25 5.78
C VAL A 231 11.00 10.13 6.21
N GLU A 232 11.71 11.24 6.19
CA GLU A 232 13.11 11.34 6.65
C GLU A 232 13.24 12.53 7.58
N ASP A 233 13.80 12.29 8.78
CA ASP A 233 14.08 13.29 9.82
C ASP A 233 12.88 14.21 10.07
N GLY A 234 11.72 13.64 10.48
CA GLY A 234 10.55 14.46 10.77
C GLY A 234 9.20 13.76 10.75
N THR A 235 8.16 14.54 10.47
CA THR A 235 6.76 14.13 10.54
C THR A 235 5.95 14.66 9.37
N MET A 236 5.09 13.82 8.81
CA MET A 236 4.05 14.19 7.84
C MET A 236 2.71 13.52 8.15
N VAL A 237 1.63 14.06 7.59
CA VAL A 237 0.25 13.58 7.73
C VAL A 237 -0.36 13.37 6.37
#